data_c7acd368c297151d0695079dd2920ad2
#
_entry.id   c7acd368c297151d0695079dd2920ad2
#
_cell.length_a   1.000
_cell.length_b   1.000
_cell.length_c   1.000
_cell.angle_alpha   90.00
_cell.angle_beta   90.00
_cell.angle_gamma   90.00
#
_symmetry.space_group_name_H-M   'P 1'
#
loop_
_entity.id
_entity.type
_entity.pdbx_description
1 polymer ?
#
loop_
_entity_poly.entity_id
_entity_poly.type
_entity_poly.pdbx_seq_one_letter_code
_entity_poly.pdbx_strand_id
1 'polypeptide(L)'
;TAATAKAYCDNLTGLPFVPGLGLCRQKKSIHAVYIPELAIDIEKESARLKKIMDKYDCVNIFLSEGAGVKDIVAELEAKGETVERDAFGHVKLDKVNPGAYFAKQFAAKLGAEKVLVQKSGYMARAAPANVADRALISACCTLAVECGLKGSSGCIGQDEERGDVLREIEFDRIKGGKAFDTTQVWFQDMHAAVNAIN
;
A
#
# COMPACT_ATOMS: atom_id res chain seq x y z
N THR A 1 -1.23 1.78 -3.96
CA THR A 1 -1.19 1.37 -2.54
C THR A 1 -2.49 0.80 -2.02
N ALA A 2 -3.59 1.59 -1.87
CA ALA A 2 -4.88 1.02 -1.43
C ALA A 2 -5.49 0.13 -2.51
N ALA A 3 -5.39 0.51 -3.79
CA ALA A 3 -5.78 -0.35 -4.91
C ALA A 3 -4.94 -1.63 -4.98
N THR A 4 -3.64 -1.57 -4.67
CA THR A 4 -2.79 -2.75 -4.58
C THR A 4 -3.20 -3.65 -3.41
N ALA A 5 -3.52 -3.07 -2.25
CA ALA A 5 -4.05 -3.81 -1.11
C ALA A 5 -5.40 -4.47 -1.44
N LYS A 6 -6.31 -3.73 -2.11
CA LYS A 6 -7.57 -4.30 -2.59
C LYS A 6 -7.34 -5.46 -3.55
N ALA A 7 -6.51 -5.27 -4.58
CA ALA A 7 -6.21 -6.32 -5.55
C ALA A 7 -5.58 -7.55 -4.90
N TYR A 8 -4.74 -7.36 -3.89
CA TYR A 8 -4.16 -8.45 -3.11
C TYR A 8 -5.24 -9.17 -2.29
N CYS A 9 -6.12 -8.44 -1.62
CA CYS A 9 -7.25 -9.00 -0.89
C CYS A 9 -8.22 -9.72 -1.83
N ASP A 10 -8.57 -9.14 -2.97
CA ASP A 10 -9.46 -9.74 -3.97
C ASP A 10 -8.84 -11.02 -4.56
N ASN A 11 -7.56 -11.00 -4.87
CA ASN A 11 -6.84 -12.17 -5.36
C ASN A 11 -6.81 -13.31 -4.33
N LEU A 12 -6.63 -13.00 -3.05
CA LEU A 12 -6.67 -14.01 -2.00
C LEU A 12 -8.08 -14.52 -1.71
N THR A 13 -9.11 -13.68 -1.90
CA THR A 13 -10.52 -14.04 -1.65
C THR A 13 -11.25 -14.58 -2.87
N GLY A 14 -10.84 -14.19 -4.08
CA GLY A 14 -11.51 -14.47 -5.36
C GLY A 14 -10.85 -15.53 -6.25
N LEU A 15 -9.66 -16.03 -5.89
CA LEU A 15 -8.99 -17.06 -6.68
C LEU A 15 -9.80 -18.37 -6.72
N PRO A 16 -9.85 -19.03 -7.90
CA PRO A 16 -10.37 -20.38 -7.98
C PRO A 16 -9.62 -21.28 -6.99
N PHE A 17 -10.32 -22.30 -6.48
CA PHE A 17 -9.76 -23.22 -5.50
C PHE A 17 -8.44 -23.82 -6.00
N VAL A 18 -7.35 -23.37 -5.42
CA VAL A 18 -6.05 -24.01 -5.55
C VAL A 18 -5.76 -24.69 -4.23
N PRO A 19 -5.44 -25.98 -4.19
CA PRO A 19 -5.08 -26.68 -2.96
C PRO A 19 -3.96 -25.92 -2.25
N GLY A 20 -4.18 -25.55 -0.99
CA GLY A 20 -3.29 -24.69 -0.20
C GLY A 20 -3.72 -23.20 -0.15
N LEU A 21 -4.21 -22.60 -1.22
CA LEU A 21 -4.79 -21.24 -1.20
C LEU A 21 -6.21 -21.22 -0.65
N GLY A 22 -6.95 -22.34 -0.74
CA GLY A 22 -8.26 -22.49 -0.13
C GLY A 22 -8.24 -22.31 1.40
N LEU A 23 -7.16 -22.71 2.05
CA LEU A 23 -6.93 -22.46 3.49
C LEU A 23 -6.77 -20.96 3.81
N CYS A 24 -6.11 -20.19 2.96
CA CYS A 24 -5.96 -18.75 3.11
C CYS A 24 -7.31 -18.03 3.01
N ARG A 25 -8.18 -18.45 2.11
CA ARG A 25 -9.54 -17.90 1.95
C ARG A 25 -10.42 -18.20 3.16
N GLN A 26 -10.37 -19.42 3.68
CA GLN A 26 -11.17 -19.84 4.84
C GLN A 26 -10.69 -19.18 6.15
N LYS A 27 -9.39 -18.90 6.27
CA LYS A 27 -8.78 -18.30 7.46
C LYS A 27 -8.73 -16.79 7.42
N LYS A 28 -9.26 -16.14 6.36
CA LYS A 28 -9.14 -14.69 6.16
C LYS A 28 -7.70 -14.23 6.39
N SER A 29 -6.82 -14.55 5.48
CA SER A 29 -5.36 -14.49 5.64
C SER A 29 -4.75 -13.08 5.74
N ILE A 30 -5.56 -12.01 5.60
CA ILE A 30 -5.13 -10.63 5.84
C ILE A 30 -5.84 -10.12 7.09
N HIS A 31 -5.07 -9.71 8.07
CA HIS A 31 -5.56 -9.35 9.38
C HIS A 31 -5.48 -7.86 9.69
N ALA A 32 -4.69 -7.10 8.92
CA ALA A 32 -4.64 -5.65 8.96
C ALA A 32 -4.19 -5.06 7.63
N VAL A 33 -4.72 -3.88 7.30
CA VAL A 33 -4.30 -3.06 6.15
C VAL A 33 -4.07 -1.64 6.66
N TYR A 34 -2.83 -1.16 6.55
CA TYR A 34 -2.44 0.18 6.98
C TYR A 34 -2.00 1.04 5.80
N ILE A 35 -2.55 2.24 5.71
CA ILE A 35 -2.28 3.21 4.65
C ILE A 35 -1.90 4.57 5.26
N PRO A 36 -1.25 5.48 4.50
CA PRO A 36 -0.79 6.77 5.02
C PRO A 36 -1.90 7.68 5.53
N GLU A 37 -3.11 7.53 5.00
CA GLU A 37 -4.27 8.37 5.30
C GLU A 37 -4.96 8.02 6.61
N LEU A 38 -4.65 6.85 7.18
CA LEU A 38 -5.24 6.39 8.44
C LEU A 38 -4.19 6.32 9.55
N ALA A 39 -4.51 6.90 10.70
CA ALA A 39 -3.68 6.77 11.88
C ALA A 39 -3.68 5.33 12.41
N ILE A 40 -2.54 4.87 12.90
CA ILE A 40 -2.36 3.53 13.45
C ILE A 40 -2.20 3.63 14.96
N ASP A 41 -3.24 3.25 15.69
CA ASP A 41 -3.15 3.08 17.14
C ASP A 41 -2.51 1.73 17.46
N ILE A 42 -1.22 1.75 17.75
CA ILE A 42 -0.42 0.54 17.97
C ILE A 42 -0.94 -0.26 19.17
N GLU A 43 -1.42 0.39 20.24
CA GLU A 43 -1.90 -0.32 21.43
C GLU A 43 -3.22 -1.06 21.13
N LYS A 44 -4.17 -0.36 20.55
CA LYS A 44 -5.47 -0.93 20.14
C LYS A 44 -5.30 -2.04 19.12
N GLU A 45 -4.48 -1.81 18.09
CA GLU A 45 -4.21 -2.81 17.05
C GLU A 45 -3.46 -4.02 17.61
N SER A 46 -2.49 -3.82 18.50
CA SER A 46 -1.80 -4.94 19.14
C SER A 46 -2.74 -5.81 19.96
N ALA A 47 -3.68 -5.21 20.71
CA ALA A 47 -4.67 -5.96 21.48
C ALA A 47 -5.61 -6.78 20.57
N ARG A 48 -6.01 -6.20 19.40
CA ARG A 48 -6.82 -6.90 18.39
C ARG A 48 -6.04 -8.03 17.72
N LEU A 49 -4.84 -7.72 17.25
CA LEU A 49 -3.98 -8.69 16.55
C LEU A 49 -3.48 -9.82 17.46
N LYS A 50 -3.35 -9.56 18.77
CA LYS A 50 -3.00 -10.60 19.75
C LYS A 50 -4.06 -11.69 19.82
N LYS A 51 -5.36 -11.33 19.81
CA LYS A 51 -6.44 -12.32 19.77
C LYS A 51 -6.38 -13.16 18.50
N ILE A 52 -6.02 -12.55 17.36
CA ILE A 52 -5.86 -13.25 16.09
C ILE A 52 -4.65 -14.20 16.16
N MET A 53 -3.53 -13.74 16.70
CA MET A 53 -2.33 -14.57 16.92
C MET A 53 -2.66 -15.79 17.78
N ASP A 54 -3.36 -15.59 18.90
CA ASP A 54 -3.74 -16.67 19.83
C ASP A 54 -4.69 -17.70 19.18
N LYS A 55 -5.49 -17.26 18.23
CA LYS A 55 -6.49 -18.11 17.56
C LYS A 55 -5.94 -18.85 16.34
N TYR A 56 -5.08 -18.19 15.55
CA TYR A 56 -4.65 -18.68 14.24
C TYR A 56 -3.15 -18.97 14.15
N ASP A 57 -2.39 -18.66 15.19
CA ASP A 57 -0.94 -18.80 15.25
C ASP A 57 -0.20 -18.04 14.13
N CYS A 58 -0.82 -17.03 13.59
CA CYS A 58 -0.23 -16.14 12.59
C CYS A 58 -0.99 -14.82 12.48
N VAL A 59 -0.24 -13.76 12.14
CA VAL A 59 -0.78 -12.45 11.79
C VAL A 59 -0.13 -11.95 10.51
N ASN A 60 -0.95 -11.59 9.52
CA ASN A 60 -0.51 -11.00 8.27
C ASN A 60 -0.99 -9.55 8.17
N ILE A 61 -0.06 -8.64 8.03
CA ILE A 61 -0.30 -7.20 7.92
C ILE A 61 0.13 -6.72 6.53
N PHE A 62 -0.77 -6.07 5.82
CA PHE A 62 -0.44 -5.35 4.61
C PHE A 62 -0.17 -3.88 4.96
N LEU A 63 1.07 -3.43 4.76
CA LEU A 63 1.52 -2.09 5.11
C LEU A 63 1.91 -1.33 3.83
N SER A 64 1.27 -0.20 3.58
CA SER A 64 1.74 0.74 2.56
C SER A 64 3.05 1.39 2.98
N GLU A 65 3.93 1.67 2.04
CA GLU A 65 5.27 2.22 2.27
C GLU A 65 5.25 3.55 3.06
N GLY A 66 4.17 4.34 2.90
CA GLY A 66 4.00 5.61 3.61
C GLY A 66 3.19 5.53 4.90
N ALA A 67 2.67 4.35 5.27
CA ALA A 67 1.80 4.21 6.44
C ALA A 67 2.55 4.50 7.75
N GLY A 68 1.96 5.34 8.60
CA GLY A 68 2.51 5.69 9.92
C GLY A 68 3.82 6.49 9.90
N VAL A 69 4.30 6.91 8.74
CA VAL A 69 5.60 7.63 8.62
C VAL A 69 5.61 8.90 9.45
N LYS A 70 4.50 9.64 9.52
CA LYS A 70 4.42 10.88 10.32
C LYS A 70 4.68 10.60 11.80
N ASP A 71 4.08 9.56 12.34
CA ASP A 71 4.21 9.19 13.76
C ASP A 71 5.62 8.64 14.06
N ILE A 72 6.17 7.83 13.14
CA ILE A 72 7.55 7.32 13.25
C ILE A 72 8.55 8.48 13.25
N VAL A 73 8.39 9.43 12.33
CA VAL A 73 9.27 10.61 12.26
C VAL A 73 9.17 11.43 13.54
N ALA A 74 7.98 11.70 14.04
CA ALA A 74 7.79 12.44 15.29
C ALA A 74 8.45 11.72 16.48
N GLU A 75 8.37 10.38 16.54
CA GLU A 75 9.03 9.59 17.59
C GLU A 75 10.56 9.66 17.48
N LEU A 76 11.12 9.56 16.26
CA LEU A 76 12.57 9.64 16.03
C LEU A 76 13.11 11.04 16.39
N GLU A 77 12.44 12.09 15.94
CA GLU A 77 12.79 13.48 16.24
C GLU A 77 12.70 13.76 17.76
N ALA A 78 11.69 13.22 18.45
CA ALA A 78 11.57 13.32 19.91
C ALA A 78 12.73 12.62 20.67
N LYS A 79 13.33 11.60 20.07
CA LYS A 79 14.53 10.91 20.59
C LYS A 79 15.84 11.62 20.23
N GLY A 80 15.76 12.73 19.47
CA GLY A 80 16.94 13.49 19.02
C GLY A 80 17.61 12.88 17.78
N GLU A 81 16.96 11.94 17.08
CA GLU A 81 17.47 11.36 15.86
C GLU A 81 17.18 12.28 14.66
N THR A 82 18.13 12.36 13.72
CA THR A 82 17.95 13.14 12.50
C THR A 82 17.29 12.28 11.42
N VAL A 83 16.16 12.74 10.91
CA VAL A 83 15.46 12.07 9.81
C VAL A 83 15.92 12.63 8.46
N GLU A 84 16.49 11.77 7.61
CA GLU A 84 16.94 12.17 6.27
C GLU A 84 15.76 12.54 5.38
N ARG A 85 15.93 13.68 4.66
CA ARG A 85 14.95 14.18 3.69
C ARG A 85 15.60 14.32 2.31
N ASP A 86 14.76 14.25 1.27
CA ASP A 86 15.21 14.52 -0.09
C ASP A 86 15.37 16.04 -0.36
N ALA A 87 15.78 16.40 -1.57
CA ALA A 87 15.95 17.80 -1.97
C ALA A 87 14.64 18.63 -1.96
N PHE A 88 13.49 17.96 -1.89
CA PHE A 88 12.17 18.57 -1.85
C PHE A 88 11.57 18.58 -0.42
N GLY A 89 12.31 18.09 0.56
CA GLY A 89 11.87 18.02 1.97
C GLY A 89 11.07 16.78 2.33
N HIS A 90 10.86 15.83 1.42
CA HIS A 90 10.18 14.58 1.72
C HIS A 90 11.08 13.63 2.50
N VAL A 91 10.49 12.91 3.44
CA VAL A 91 11.19 11.88 4.22
C VAL A 91 11.64 10.75 3.30
N LYS A 92 12.90 10.35 3.41
CA LYS A 92 13.42 9.18 2.70
C LYS A 92 12.89 7.90 3.34
N LEU A 93 11.84 7.32 2.74
CA LEU A 93 11.13 6.16 3.28
C LEU A 93 11.99 4.90 3.42
N ASP A 94 13.00 4.75 2.58
CA ASP A 94 13.98 3.66 2.67
C ASP A 94 14.81 3.71 3.97
N LYS A 95 15.05 4.91 4.49
CA LYS A 95 15.78 5.15 5.75
C LYS A 95 14.89 4.94 6.98
N VAL A 96 13.65 5.40 6.92
CA VAL A 96 12.68 5.23 8.01
C VAL A 96 12.21 3.78 8.13
N ASN A 97 12.10 3.05 7.01
CA ASN A 97 11.69 1.65 6.93
C ASN A 97 10.47 1.29 7.81
N PRO A 98 9.27 1.81 7.47
CA PRO A 98 8.07 1.56 8.28
C PRO A 98 7.77 0.08 8.49
N GLY A 99 8.08 -0.77 7.50
CA GLY A 99 7.91 -2.22 7.62
C GLY A 99 8.70 -2.82 8.77
N ALA A 100 9.98 -2.46 8.91
CA ALA A 100 10.81 -2.94 10.02
C ALA A 100 10.37 -2.33 11.37
N TYR A 101 9.96 -1.05 11.38
CA TYR A 101 9.46 -0.40 12.58
C TYR A 101 8.22 -1.11 13.14
N PHE A 102 7.17 -1.27 12.33
CA PHE A 102 5.94 -1.93 12.76
C PHE A 102 6.14 -3.41 13.07
N ALA A 103 7.00 -4.10 12.31
CA ALA A 103 7.36 -5.48 12.59
C ALA A 103 7.93 -5.63 14.00
N LYS A 104 8.85 -4.74 14.41
CA LYS A 104 9.45 -4.74 15.76
C LYS A 104 8.41 -4.43 16.84
N GLN A 105 7.56 -3.43 16.62
CA GLN A 105 6.52 -3.03 17.58
C GLN A 105 5.50 -4.15 17.80
N PHE A 106 4.96 -4.71 16.73
CA PHE A 106 3.96 -5.77 16.83
C PHE A 106 4.55 -7.11 17.33
N ALA A 107 5.76 -7.48 16.90
CA ALA A 107 6.39 -8.72 17.33
C ALA A 107 6.48 -8.82 18.85
N ALA A 108 6.95 -7.76 19.50
CA ALA A 108 7.09 -7.72 20.96
C ALA A 108 5.73 -7.83 21.67
N LYS A 109 4.71 -7.13 21.18
CA LYS A 109 3.36 -7.10 21.79
C LYS A 109 2.55 -8.36 21.52
N LEU A 110 2.76 -9.02 20.39
CA LEU A 110 2.06 -10.24 19.98
C LEU A 110 2.74 -11.51 20.51
N GLY A 111 3.98 -11.42 20.99
CA GLY A 111 4.76 -12.60 21.38
C GLY A 111 5.13 -13.46 20.17
N ALA A 112 5.43 -12.83 19.02
CA ALA A 112 5.74 -13.56 17.81
C ALA A 112 7.15 -14.17 17.87
N GLU A 113 7.24 -15.49 17.65
CA GLU A 113 8.53 -16.20 17.60
C GLU A 113 9.32 -15.87 16.33
N LYS A 114 8.61 -15.60 15.23
CA LYS A 114 9.21 -15.29 13.93
C LYS A 114 8.49 -14.14 13.25
N VAL A 115 9.27 -13.23 12.67
CA VAL A 115 8.75 -12.11 11.88
C VAL A 115 9.39 -12.12 10.50
N LEU A 116 8.56 -11.91 9.48
CA LEU A 116 9.00 -11.79 8.10
C LEU A 116 8.49 -10.47 7.51
N VAL A 117 9.41 -9.62 7.05
CA VAL A 117 9.10 -8.38 6.34
C VAL A 117 9.43 -8.57 4.87
N GLN A 118 8.41 -8.49 4.01
CA GLN A 118 8.56 -8.62 2.57
C GLN A 118 8.16 -7.34 1.84
N LYS A 119 8.99 -6.92 0.89
CA LYS A 119 8.69 -5.80 -0.01
C LYS A 119 8.08 -6.33 -1.31
N SER A 120 6.76 -6.58 -1.30
CA SER A 120 6.03 -7.17 -2.43
C SER A 120 6.04 -6.29 -3.70
N GLY A 121 6.26 -4.99 -3.59
CA GLY A 121 6.30 -4.07 -4.71
C GLY A 121 7.37 -4.42 -5.77
N TYR A 122 8.52 -4.96 -5.35
CA TYR A 122 9.54 -5.42 -6.29
C TYR A 122 9.09 -6.65 -7.08
N MET A 123 8.41 -7.58 -6.44
CA MET A 123 7.87 -8.79 -7.10
C MET A 123 6.77 -8.41 -8.10
N ALA A 124 5.87 -7.49 -7.73
CA ALA A 124 4.81 -7.01 -8.61
C ALA A 124 5.38 -6.28 -9.85
N ARG A 125 6.42 -5.46 -9.66
CA ARG A 125 7.08 -4.74 -10.77
C ARG A 125 7.91 -5.63 -11.68
N ALA A 126 8.41 -6.75 -11.18
CA ALA A 126 9.17 -7.72 -11.97
C ALA A 126 8.27 -8.71 -12.71
N ALA A 127 6.97 -8.74 -12.45
CA ALA A 127 6.03 -9.62 -13.13
C ALA A 127 5.90 -9.22 -14.61
N PRO A 128 5.77 -10.18 -15.54
CA PRO A 128 5.50 -9.89 -16.94
C PRO A 128 4.20 -9.11 -17.11
N ALA A 129 4.24 -8.05 -17.94
CA ALA A 129 3.05 -7.28 -18.26
C ALA A 129 2.02 -8.14 -19.00
N ASN A 130 0.78 -8.11 -18.55
CA ASN A 130 -0.33 -8.80 -19.22
C ASN A 130 -0.76 -8.08 -20.52
N VAL A 131 -1.75 -8.61 -21.22
CA VAL A 131 -2.20 -8.04 -22.51
C VAL A 131 -2.75 -6.62 -22.35
N ALA A 132 -3.53 -6.37 -21.29
CA ALA A 132 -4.10 -5.05 -21.02
C ALA A 132 -3.01 -4.04 -20.63
N ASP A 133 -2.05 -4.44 -19.79
CA ASP A 133 -0.90 -3.60 -19.41
C ASP A 133 -0.08 -3.21 -20.66
N ARG A 134 0.20 -4.16 -21.55
CA ARG A 134 0.96 -3.88 -22.78
C ARG A 134 0.22 -2.92 -23.71
N ALA A 135 -1.11 -3.05 -23.82
CA ALA A 135 -1.92 -2.13 -24.61
C ALA A 135 -1.87 -0.71 -24.04
N LEU A 136 -2.02 -0.58 -22.72
CA LEU A 136 -1.92 0.70 -22.02
C LEU A 136 -0.53 1.32 -22.17
N ILE A 137 0.53 0.54 -21.97
CA ILE A 137 1.92 1.00 -22.14
C ILE A 137 2.12 1.53 -23.55
N SER A 138 1.68 0.79 -24.58
CA SER A 138 1.80 1.22 -25.97
C SER A 138 1.06 2.54 -26.23
N ALA A 139 -0.17 2.67 -25.74
CA ALA A 139 -0.96 3.89 -25.87
C ALA A 139 -0.28 5.08 -25.14
N CYS A 140 0.22 4.88 -23.93
CA CYS A 140 0.97 5.90 -23.19
C CYS A 140 2.23 6.35 -23.97
N CYS A 141 3.01 5.41 -24.50
CA CYS A 141 4.22 5.72 -25.26
C CYS A 141 3.91 6.51 -26.55
N THR A 142 2.87 6.11 -27.29
CA THR A 142 2.44 6.80 -28.51
C THR A 142 2.06 8.24 -28.17
N LEU A 143 1.21 8.44 -27.18
CA LEU A 143 0.77 9.76 -26.76
C LEU A 143 1.93 10.62 -26.23
N ALA A 144 2.87 10.04 -25.49
CA ALA A 144 4.05 10.74 -25.01
C ALA A 144 4.91 11.28 -26.17
N VAL A 145 5.11 10.48 -27.21
CA VAL A 145 5.85 10.91 -28.41
C VAL A 145 5.10 12.04 -29.13
N GLU A 146 3.78 11.92 -29.29
CA GLU A 146 2.96 12.95 -29.93
C GLU A 146 3.02 14.28 -29.16
N CYS A 147 2.91 14.24 -27.84
CA CYS A 147 3.03 15.42 -26.98
C CYS A 147 4.43 16.04 -27.07
N GLY A 148 5.47 15.22 -27.02
CA GLY A 148 6.85 15.67 -27.17
C GLY A 148 7.13 16.36 -28.51
N LEU A 149 6.61 15.82 -29.62
CA LEU A 149 6.73 16.42 -30.95
C LEU A 149 5.98 17.75 -31.05
N LYS A 150 4.90 17.92 -30.29
CA LYS A 150 4.14 19.19 -30.22
C LYS A 150 4.77 20.20 -29.26
N GLY A 151 5.83 19.82 -28.53
CA GLY A 151 6.48 20.67 -27.52
C GLY A 151 5.64 20.88 -26.26
N SER A 152 4.63 20.04 -26.02
CA SER A 152 3.87 20.11 -24.77
C SER A 152 4.56 19.37 -23.63
N SER A 153 4.24 19.72 -22.38
CA SER A 153 4.86 19.19 -21.17
C SER A 153 3.84 18.82 -20.13
N GLY A 154 3.84 17.55 -19.72
CA GLY A 154 2.92 17.01 -18.72
C GLY A 154 3.25 15.57 -18.39
N CYS A 155 2.39 14.94 -17.61
CA CYS A 155 2.44 13.51 -17.31
C CYS A 155 1.38 12.78 -18.14
N ILE A 156 1.78 11.75 -18.87
CA ILE A 156 0.82 10.90 -19.59
C ILE A 156 0.16 9.94 -18.59
N GLY A 157 -1.14 9.99 -18.50
CA GLY A 157 -1.91 9.15 -17.59
C GLY A 157 -3.41 9.18 -17.88
N GLN A 158 -4.12 8.29 -17.19
CA GLN A 158 -5.58 8.29 -17.18
C GLN A 158 -6.08 9.38 -16.23
N ASP A 159 -6.86 10.31 -16.76
CA ASP A 159 -7.37 11.47 -16.01
C ASP A 159 -8.72 11.13 -15.36
N GLU A 160 -8.71 10.79 -14.09
CA GLU A 160 -9.89 10.43 -13.31
C GLU A 160 -10.96 11.55 -13.31
N GLU A 161 -10.55 12.82 -13.31
CA GLU A 161 -11.49 13.95 -13.34
C GLU A 161 -12.19 14.10 -14.70
N ARG A 162 -11.69 13.39 -15.71
CA ARG A 162 -12.24 13.37 -17.07
C ARG A 162 -12.68 11.98 -17.52
N GLY A 163 -13.09 11.14 -16.57
CA GLY A 163 -13.61 9.80 -16.88
C GLY A 163 -12.54 8.81 -17.33
N ASP A 164 -11.36 8.85 -16.74
CA ASP A 164 -10.23 7.98 -17.01
C ASP A 164 -9.69 8.03 -18.44
N VAL A 165 -9.91 9.14 -19.14
CA VAL A 165 -9.37 9.34 -20.49
C VAL A 165 -7.84 9.44 -20.42
N LEU A 166 -7.16 8.66 -21.27
CA LEU A 166 -5.72 8.74 -21.42
C LEU A 166 -5.34 10.06 -22.11
N ARG A 167 -4.61 10.90 -21.40
CA ARG A 167 -4.18 12.22 -21.90
C ARG A 167 -2.89 12.70 -21.22
N GLU A 168 -2.35 13.80 -21.74
CA GLU A 168 -1.37 14.59 -21.02
C GLU A 168 -2.06 15.37 -19.90
N ILE A 169 -1.59 15.17 -18.66
CA ILE A 169 -2.06 15.82 -17.45
C ILE A 169 -1.01 16.85 -17.04
N GLU A 170 -1.45 18.07 -16.79
CA GLU A 170 -0.63 19.21 -16.44
C GLU A 170 0.10 18.96 -15.11
N PHE A 171 1.40 19.29 -15.02
CA PHE A 171 2.20 19.04 -13.81
C PHE A 171 1.63 19.70 -12.56
N ASP A 172 0.99 20.85 -12.67
CA ASP A 172 0.39 21.54 -11.53
C ASP A 172 -0.77 20.75 -10.90
N ARG A 173 -1.44 19.90 -11.66
CA ARG A 173 -2.51 19.03 -11.15
C ARG A 173 -2.00 17.81 -10.37
N ILE A 174 -0.78 17.38 -10.64
CA ILE A 174 -0.18 16.22 -9.98
C ILE A 174 0.88 16.61 -8.93
N LYS A 175 1.13 17.90 -8.78
CA LYS A 175 2.08 18.45 -7.83
C LYS A 175 1.66 18.14 -6.39
N GLY A 176 2.57 17.60 -5.60
CA GLY A 176 2.35 17.30 -4.18
C GLY A 176 1.68 15.97 -3.89
N GLY A 177 1.35 15.19 -4.93
CA GLY A 177 0.65 13.92 -4.81
C GLY A 177 -0.84 14.08 -4.52
N LYS A 178 -1.58 12.99 -4.64
CA LYS A 178 -3.02 12.93 -4.35
C LYS A 178 -3.22 11.99 -3.17
N ALA A 179 -3.87 12.48 -2.12
CA ALA A 179 -4.30 11.61 -1.02
C ALA A 179 -5.34 10.60 -1.52
N PHE A 180 -5.27 9.39 -1.01
CA PHE A 180 -6.28 8.38 -1.32
C PHE A 180 -7.60 8.73 -0.62
N ASP A 181 -8.70 8.66 -1.37
CA ASP A 181 -10.05 8.87 -0.83
C ASP A 181 -10.51 7.64 -0.03
N THR A 182 -10.40 7.74 1.29
CA THR A 182 -10.81 6.67 2.21
C THR A 182 -12.33 6.53 2.35
N THR A 183 -13.13 7.40 1.74
CA THR A 183 -14.60 7.33 1.78
C THR A 183 -15.18 6.42 0.71
N GLN A 184 -14.36 5.92 -0.21
CA GLN A 184 -14.83 4.99 -1.25
C GLN A 184 -15.43 3.74 -0.63
N VAL A 185 -16.63 3.35 -1.10
CA VAL A 185 -17.41 2.24 -0.55
C VAL A 185 -16.61 0.95 -0.50
N TRP A 186 -15.95 0.60 -1.61
CA TRP A 186 -15.14 -0.63 -1.66
C TRP A 186 -14.02 -0.67 -0.62
N PHE A 187 -13.43 0.50 -0.31
CA PHE A 187 -12.37 0.59 0.70
C PHE A 187 -12.96 0.43 2.10
N GLN A 188 -14.08 1.10 2.39
CA GLN A 188 -14.78 0.98 3.66
C GLN A 188 -15.21 -0.47 3.92
N ASP A 189 -15.79 -1.13 2.94
CA ASP A 189 -16.21 -2.53 3.04
C ASP A 189 -15.03 -3.47 3.28
N MET A 190 -13.93 -3.30 2.52
CA MET A 190 -12.70 -4.08 2.70
C MET A 190 -12.11 -3.86 4.09
N HIS A 191 -11.99 -2.60 4.52
CA HIS A 191 -11.41 -2.24 5.81
C HIS A 191 -12.26 -2.76 6.99
N ALA A 192 -13.58 -2.64 6.88
CA ALA A 192 -14.51 -3.20 7.85
C ALA A 192 -14.40 -4.73 7.92
N ALA A 193 -14.33 -5.42 6.78
CA ALA A 193 -14.20 -6.88 6.72
C ALA A 193 -12.89 -7.37 7.34
N VAL A 194 -11.77 -6.66 7.13
CA VAL A 194 -10.47 -6.98 7.72
C VAL A 194 -10.50 -6.76 9.23
N ASN A 195 -11.07 -5.64 9.70
CA ASN A 195 -11.14 -5.30 11.12
C ASN A 195 -12.16 -6.13 11.92
N ALA A 196 -13.13 -6.76 11.26
CA ALA A 196 -14.08 -7.68 11.88
C ALA A 196 -13.48 -9.05 12.23
N ILE A 197 -12.24 -9.33 11.82
CA ILE A 197 -11.53 -10.56 12.20
C ILE A 197 -11.04 -10.40 13.64
N ASN A 198 -11.61 -11.22 14.53
CA ASN A 198 -11.28 -11.28 15.96
C ASN A 198 -10.81 -12.68 16.35
#